data_3ba75505f50b22b1acdddf8cd7b0732a
#
_entry.id   3ba75505f50b22b1acdddf8cd7b0732a
#
_cell.length_a   1.000
_cell.length_b   1.000
_cell.length_c   1.000
_cell.angle_alpha   90.00
_cell.angle_beta   90.00
_cell.angle_gamma   90.00
#
_symmetry.space_group_name_H-M   'P 1'
#
loop_
_entity.id
_entity.type
_entity.pdbx_description
1 polymer ?
#
loop_
_entity_poly.entity_id
_entity_poly.type
_entity_poly.pdbx_seq_one_letter_code
_entity_poly.pdbx_strand_id
1 'polypeptide(L)'
;MAIYADEVGEVYNQKDIDLKIVGFRGGPKYEKIYAKTISPVEGGFKGDSYDISESEMNSLLENVKADLTSELIQKARTELPDDFIMYDKATSVTFSEPSITGGESGNAEVSISGTINAYIFKESELTEALVDKVIAKSEENSVTIPNIRDLNIELESEGGSAGSAGDSDIKIIIEDSVN
;
A
#
# COMPACT_ATOMS: atom_id res chain seq x y z
N MET A 1 33.30 -12.18 -16.36
CA MET A 1 33.04 -13.61 -16.17
C MET A 1 31.97 -13.73 -15.11
N ALA A 2 30.86 -14.42 -15.39
CA ALA A 2 29.86 -14.71 -14.39
C ALA A 2 30.31 -15.89 -13.51
N ILE A 3 29.95 -15.88 -12.25
CA ILE A 3 30.18 -16.97 -11.29
C ILE A 3 28.84 -17.40 -10.71
N TYR A 4 28.74 -18.68 -10.42
CA TYR A 4 27.55 -19.30 -9.85
C TYR A 4 28.00 -20.19 -8.66
N ALA A 5 27.15 -20.29 -7.65
CA ALA A 5 27.34 -21.23 -6.56
C ALA A 5 27.06 -22.68 -7.04
N ASP A 6 27.79 -23.65 -6.52
CA ASP A 6 27.57 -25.05 -6.82
C ASP A 6 26.34 -25.63 -6.08
N GLU A 7 25.92 -24.99 -5.01
CA GLU A 7 24.77 -25.37 -4.20
C GLU A 7 23.79 -24.20 -4.04
N VAL A 8 22.53 -24.51 -3.80
CA VAL A 8 21.47 -23.54 -3.56
C VAL A 8 21.48 -23.02 -2.12
N GLY A 9 21.17 -21.76 -1.91
CA GLY A 9 20.99 -21.21 -0.58
C GLY A 9 21.42 -19.74 -0.44
N GLU A 10 20.79 -19.06 0.49
CA GLU A 10 21.05 -17.65 0.79
C GLU A 10 22.44 -17.40 1.39
N VAL A 11 23.06 -18.45 1.97
CA VAL A 11 24.43 -18.39 2.51
C VAL A 11 25.46 -17.98 1.46
N TYR A 12 25.14 -18.19 0.19
CA TYR A 12 25.99 -17.80 -0.96
C TYR A 12 25.78 -16.36 -1.43
N ASN A 13 24.78 -15.65 -0.88
CA ASN A 13 24.59 -14.22 -1.13
C ASN A 13 25.63 -13.42 -0.33
N GLN A 14 26.75 -13.12 -0.96
CA GLN A 14 27.91 -12.53 -0.31
C GLN A 14 28.46 -11.35 -1.09
N LYS A 15 29.12 -10.43 -0.38
CA LYS A 15 29.82 -9.27 -0.96
C LYS A 15 31.32 -9.46 -0.81
N ASP A 16 32.07 -8.89 -1.74
CA ASP A 16 33.55 -8.82 -1.68
C ASP A 16 34.25 -10.18 -1.49
N ILE A 17 33.84 -11.17 -2.28
CA ILE A 17 34.40 -12.53 -2.18
C ILE A 17 35.73 -12.60 -2.89
N ASP A 18 36.76 -13.12 -2.20
CA ASP A 18 38.04 -13.50 -2.76
C ASP A 18 38.02 -15.00 -3.17
N LEU A 19 38.18 -15.26 -4.44
CA LEU A 19 38.09 -16.59 -5.04
C LEU A 19 39.48 -17.12 -5.36
N LYS A 20 39.85 -18.25 -4.83
CA LYS A 20 41.07 -18.95 -5.19
C LYS A 20 40.95 -19.66 -6.54
N ILE A 21 41.98 -19.57 -7.37
CA ILE A 21 41.98 -20.20 -8.70
C ILE A 21 42.45 -21.64 -8.54
N VAL A 22 41.53 -22.58 -8.68
CA VAL A 22 41.78 -24.01 -8.43
C VAL A 22 42.89 -24.55 -9.34
N GLY A 23 43.02 -24.05 -10.57
CA GLY A 23 44.11 -24.45 -11.49
C GLY A 23 45.53 -24.13 -11.03
N PHE A 24 45.68 -23.33 -9.95
CA PHE A 24 46.99 -23.05 -9.36
C PHE A 24 47.25 -23.85 -8.08
N ARG A 25 46.36 -24.73 -7.66
CA ARG A 25 46.49 -25.56 -6.46
C ARG A 25 47.78 -26.35 -6.47
N GLY A 26 48.52 -26.32 -5.36
CA GLY A 26 49.83 -26.97 -5.23
C GLY A 26 51.03 -26.20 -5.77
N GLY A 27 50.82 -25.05 -6.40
CA GLY A 27 51.88 -24.19 -6.88
C GLY A 27 52.01 -22.85 -6.10
N PRO A 28 53.13 -22.15 -6.18
CA PRO A 28 53.35 -20.91 -5.47
C PRO A 28 52.41 -19.75 -5.88
N LYS A 29 51.71 -19.91 -6.99
CA LYS A 29 50.74 -18.94 -7.49
C LYS A 29 49.37 -19.03 -6.76
N TYR A 30 49.04 -20.17 -6.13
CA TYR A 30 47.77 -20.39 -5.49
C TYR A 30 47.45 -19.41 -4.37
N GLU A 31 48.48 -19.05 -3.59
CA GLU A 31 48.32 -18.08 -2.49
C GLU A 31 48.48 -16.61 -2.92
N LYS A 32 49.05 -16.39 -4.09
CA LYS A 32 49.41 -15.02 -4.56
C LYS A 32 48.41 -14.48 -5.59
N ILE A 33 47.68 -15.33 -6.25
CA ILE A 33 46.76 -14.94 -7.33
C ILE A 33 45.33 -15.40 -6.94
N TYR A 34 44.45 -14.44 -6.89
CA TYR A 34 43.02 -14.64 -6.59
C TYR A 34 42.17 -13.79 -7.52
N ALA A 35 40.92 -14.13 -7.67
CA ALA A 35 39.90 -13.30 -8.30
C ALA A 35 39.02 -12.67 -7.23
N LYS A 36 38.56 -11.45 -7.46
CA LYS A 36 37.64 -10.75 -6.58
C LYS A 36 36.35 -10.45 -7.32
N THR A 37 35.22 -10.58 -6.63
CA THR A 37 33.93 -10.15 -7.18
C THR A 37 33.89 -8.63 -7.27
N ILE A 38 33.38 -8.11 -8.38
CA ILE A 38 33.19 -6.66 -8.60
C ILE A 38 31.79 -6.18 -8.26
N SER A 39 30.88 -7.13 -8.03
CA SER A 39 29.50 -6.89 -7.58
C SER A 39 29.12 -7.96 -6.56
N PRO A 40 28.12 -7.70 -5.71
CA PRO A 40 27.57 -8.72 -4.82
C PRO A 40 27.12 -9.97 -5.59
N VAL A 41 27.27 -11.12 -4.99
CA VAL A 41 26.64 -12.37 -5.45
C VAL A 41 25.28 -12.42 -4.79
N GLU A 42 24.22 -12.49 -5.61
CA GLU A 42 22.82 -12.43 -5.19
C GLU A 42 22.02 -13.55 -5.88
N GLY A 43 20.78 -13.76 -5.43
CA GLY A 43 19.89 -14.78 -6.02
C GLY A 43 20.08 -16.18 -5.44
N GLY A 44 20.95 -16.36 -4.43
CA GLY A 44 21.02 -17.61 -3.67
C GLY A 44 19.75 -17.79 -2.83
N PHE A 45 19.03 -18.89 -3.12
CA PHE A 45 17.76 -19.22 -2.46
C PHE A 45 17.67 -20.74 -2.27
N LYS A 46 17.01 -21.16 -1.20
CA LYS A 46 16.72 -22.58 -0.95
C LYS A 46 15.24 -22.70 -0.58
N GLY A 47 14.46 -23.21 -1.50
CA GLY A 47 13.02 -23.41 -1.35
C GLY A 47 12.37 -23.64 -2.71
N ASP A 48 11.06 -23.68 -2.73
CA ASP A 48 10.29 -23.75 -3.95
C ASP A 48 10.27 -22.38 -4.63
N SER A 49 10.56 -22.35 -5.92
CA SER A 49 10.48 -21.14 -6.75
C SER A 49 9.20 -21.21 -7.58
N TYR A 50 8.37 -20.20 -7.44
CA TYR A 50 7.14 -20.07 -8.22
C TYR A 50 7.40 -19.14 -9.38
N ASP A 51 7.20 -19.65 -10.59
CA ASP A 51 7.34 -18.86 -11.84
C ASP A 51 5.98 -18.24 -12.16
N ILE A 52 5.71 -17.09 -11.53
CA ILE A 52 4.52 -16.29 -11.81
C ILE A 52 4.96 -15.16 -12.74
N SER A 53 4.33 -15.06 -13.91
CA SER A 53 4.62 -13.95 -14.80
C SER A 53 4.22 -12.61 -14.17
N GLU A 54 4.97 -11.55 -14.48
CA GLU A 54 4.70 -10.19 -13.97
C GLU A 54 3.26 -9.73 -14.30
N SER A 55 2.78 -10.10 -15.50
CA SER A 55 1.41 -9.79 -15.94
C SER A 55 0.34 -10.48 -15.09
N GLU A 56 0.53 -11.76 -14.77
CA GLU A 56 -0.41 -12.52 -13.93
C GLU A 56 -0.41 -11.98 -12.50
N MET A 57 0.77 -11.68 -11.95
CA MET A 57 0.91 -11.10 -10.63
C MET A 57 0.19 -9.74 -10.54
N ASN A 58 0.39 -8.85 -11.52
CA ASN A 58 -0.24 -7.54 -11.53
C ASN A 58 -1.77 -7.66 -11.61
N SER A 59 -2.30 -8.52 -12.48
CA SER A 59 -3.74 -8.75 -12.60
C SER A 59 -4.36 -9.32 -11.30
N LEU A 60 -3.65 -10.25 -10.65
CA LEU A 60 -4.07 -10.80 -9.36
C LEU A 60 -4.12 -9.70 -8.29
N LEU A 61 -3.06 -8.90 -8.20
CA LEU A 61 -2.95 -7.83 -7.20
C LEU A 61 -4.00 -6.73 -7.41
N GLU A 62 -4.32 -6.37 -8.66
CA GLU A 62 -5.40 -5.41 -8.95
C GLU A 62 -6.76 -5.90 -8.43
N ASN A 63 -7.11 -7.16 -8.69
CA ASN A 63 -8.36 -7.75 -8.22
C ASN A 63 -8.40 -7.82 -6.68
N VAL A 64 -7.34 -8.35 -6.06
CA VAL A 64 -7.27 -8.47 -4.59
C VAL A 64 -7.32 -7.11 -3.91
N LYS A 65 -6.65 -6.08 -4.46
CA LYS A 65 -6.71 -4.72 -3.93
C LYS A 65 -8.10 -4.11 -4.05
N ALA A 66 -8.80 -4.34 -5.16
CA ALA A 66 -10.18 -3.85 -5.35
C ALA A 66 -11.14 -4.49 -4.34
N ASP A 67 -11.07 -5.81 -4.17
CA ASP A 67 -11.88 -6.54 -3.20
C ASP A 67 -11.59 -6.08 -1.77
N LEU A 68 -10.31 -6.01 -1.40
CA LEU A 68 -9.88 -5.57 -0.07
C LEU A 68 -10.30 -4.13 0.22
N THR A 69 -10.24 -3.24 -0.78
CA THR A 69 -10.74 -1.85 -0.65
C THR A 69 -12.21 -1.84 -0.30
N SER A 70 -13.01 -2.63 -1.03
CA SER A 70 -14.46 -2.71 -0.80
C SER A 70 -14.78 -3.25 0.59
N GLU A 71 -14.08 -4.30 1.02
CA GLU A 71 -14.24 -4.88 2.35
C GLU A 71 -13.86 -3.89 3.48
N LEU A 72 -12.74 -3.17 3.30
CA LEU A 72 -12.28 -2.18 4.27
C LEU A 72 -13.27 -1.02 4.42
N ILE A 73 -13.82 -0.52 3.31
CA ILE A 73 -14.84 0.54 3.33
C ILE A 73 -16.11 0.06 4.03
N GLN A 74 -16.58 -1.15 3.71
CA GLN A 74 -17.77 -1.71 4.36
C GLN A 74 -17.55 -1.92 5.86
N LYS A 75 -16.40 -2.42 6.25
CA LYS A 75 -16.05 -2.60 7.67
C LYS A 75 -16.01 -1.26 8.38
N ALA A 76 -15.35 -0.26 7.81
CA ALA A 76 -15.29 1.09 8.37
C ALA A 76 -16.69 1.69 8.55
N ARG A 77 -17.61 1.51 7.58
CA ARG A 77 -19.00 1.94 7.70
C ARG A 77 -19.77 1.23 8.82
N THR A 78 -19.48 -0.05 9.04
CA THR A 78 -20.13 -0.83 10.11
C THR A 78 -19.66 -0.42 11.50
N GLU A 79 -18.41 0.01 11.60
CA GLU A 79 -17.80 0.48 12.86
C GLU A 79 -18.06 1.98 13.15
N LEU A 80 -18.67 2.69 12.18
CA LEU A 80 -18.96 4.12 12.30
C LEU A 80 -20.07 4.36 13.33
N PRO A 81 -19.91 5.28 14.28
CA PRO A 81 -20.97 5.68 15.20
C PRO A 81 -22.16 6.32 14.44
N ASP A 82 -23.39 6.18 14.98
CA ASP A 82 -24.64 6.56 14.32
C ASP A 82 -24.72 8.05 13.95
N ASP A 83 -24.05 8.92 14.73
CA ASP A 83 -24.03 10.38 14.56
C ASP A 83 -22.89 10.87 13.63
N PHE A 84 -22.13 9.95 13.02
CA PHE A 84 -21.05 10.27 12.09
C PHE A 84 -21.39 9.86 10.66
N ILE A 85 -20.78 10.59 9.73
CA ILE A 85 -20.87 10.35 8.29
C ILE A 85 -19.45 10.10 7.75
N MET A 86 -19.31 9.10 6.90
CA MET A 86 -18.11 8.81 6.14
C MET A 86 -18.43 8.87 4.64
N TYR A 87 -17.65 9.62 3.90
CA TYR A 87 -17.78 9.71 2.44
C TYR A 87 -16.67 8.92 1.76
N ASP A 88 -16.98 8.19 0.71
CA ASP A 88 -16.02 7.32 0.02
C ASP A 88 -14.83 8.10 -0.54
N LYS A 89 -15.07 9.28 -1.12
CA LYS A 89 -14.02 10.16 -1.61
C LYS A 89 -13.18 10.84 -0.51
N ALA A 90 -13.62 10.75 0.73
CA ALA A 90 -12.88 11.19 1.91
C ALA A 90 -12.13 10.03 2.58
N THR A 91 -11.90 8.95 1.85
CA THR A 91 -11.14 7.79 2.32
C THR A 91 -9.91 7.55 1.46
N SER A 92 -8.89 6.98 2.07
CA SER A 92 -7.70 6.50 1.37
C SER A 92 -7.34 5.11 1.86
N VAL A 93 -6.95 4.23 0.94
CA VAL A 93 -6.48 2.89 1.28
C VAL A 93 -5.03 2.76 0.84
N THR A 94 -4.19 2.33 1.77
CA THR A 94 -2.78 2.01 1.51
C THR A 94 -2.56 0.52 1.65
N PHE A 95 -1.67 -0.04 0.84
CA PHE A 95 -1.38 -1.46 0.83
C PHE A 95 0.08 -1.70 1.19
N SER A 96 0.32 -2.83 1.89
CA SER A 96 1.69 -3.33 2.10
C SER A 96 2.28 -3.86 0.79
N GLU A 97 3.57 -4.11 0.78
CA GLU A 97 4.17 -4.93 -0.25
C GLU A 97 3.58 -6.36 -0.20
N PRO A 98 3.30 -6.98 -1.35
CA PRO A 98 2.82 -8.35 -1.39
C PRO A 98 3.91 -9.31 -0.91
N SER A 99 3.54 -10.29 -0.11
CA SER A 99 4.42 -11.39 0.28
C SER A 99 3.97 -12.68 -0.41
N ILE A 100 4.93 -13.45 -0.90
CA ILE A 100 4.69 -14.72 -1.59
C ILE A 100 5.25 -15.83 -0.71
N THR A 101 4.40 -16.79 -0.37
CA THR A 101 4.78 -17.97 0.40
C THR A 101 4.40 -19.24 -0.35
N GLY A 102 5.03 -20.37 0.00
CA GLY A 102 4.63 -21.67 -0.50
C GLY A 102 3.31 -22.10 0.11
N GLY A 103 2.30 -22.27 -0.72
CA GLY A 103 1.01 -22.85 -0.33
C GLY A 103 1.00 -24.37 -0.38
N GLU A 104 -0.09 -24.97 0.04
CA GLU A 104 -0.27 -26.42 -0.06
C GLU A 104 -0.34 -26.87 -1.53
N SER A 105 0.11 -28.08 -1.80
CA SER A 105 0.07 -28.72 -3.13
C SER A 105 0.90 -28.04 -4.24
N GLY A 106 1.95 -27.30 -3.88
CA GLY A 106 2.84 -26.66 -4.86
C GLY A 106 2.29 -25.38 -5.47
N ASN A 107 1.24 -24.81 -4.88
CA ASN A 107 0.73 -23.49 -5.24
C ASN A 107 1.49 -22.40 -4.50
N ALA A 108 1.54 -21.19 -5.09
CA ALA A 108 1.98 -19.99 -4.39
C ALA A 108 0.79 -19.32 -3.70
N GLU A 109 0.99 -18.87 -2.47
CA GLU A 109 0.05 -18.03 -1.75
C GLU A 109 0.57 -16.60 -1.73
N VAL A 110 -0.23 -15.66 -2.22
CA VAL A 110 0.09 -14.23 -2.25
C VAL A 110 -0.74 -13.53 -1.18
N SER A 111 -0.08 -12.91 -0.22
CA SER A 111 -0.72 -12.16 0.86
C SER A 111 -0.43 -10.67 0.72
N ILE A 112 -1.44 -9.84 0.97
CA ILE A 112 -1.33 -8.39 1.02
C ILE A 112 -2.19 -7.87 2.16
N SER A 113 -1.74 -6.82 2.83
CA SER A 113 -2.51 -6.13 3.86
C SER A 113 -2.91 -4.74 3.38
N GLY A 114 -4.10 -4.29 3.76
CA GLY A 114 -4.59 -2.95 3.50
C GLY A 114 -4.88 -2.20 4.79
N THR A 115 -4.64 -0.89 4.78
CA THR A 115 -5.02 0.03 5.85
C THR A 115 -5.89 1.12 5.26
N ILE A 116 -7.08 1.32 5.84
CA ILE A 116 -7.97 2.42 5.47
C ILE A 116 -7.78 3.59 6.42
N ASN A 117 -7.69 4.79 5.85
CA ASN A 117 -7.77 6.06 6.58
C ASN A 117 -8.99 6.80 6.05
N ALA A 118 -9.93 7.14 6.91
CA ALA A 118 -11.15 7.83 6.55
C ALA A 118 -11.34 9.08 7.40
N TYR A 119 -11.75 10.17 6.76
CA TYR A 119 -12.24 11.33 7.47
C TYR A 119 -13.72 11.13 7.77
N ILE A 120 -14.08 11.22 9.03
CA ILE A 120 -15.46 11.11 9.48
C ILE A 120 -15.94 12.46 10.01
N PHE A 121 -17.19 12.78 9.73
CA PHE A 121 -17.80 14.06 10.06
C PHE A 121 -18.98 13.81 10.98
N LYS A 122 -19.07 14.58 12.06
CA LYS A 122 -20.27 14.54 12.90
C LYS A 122 -21.41 15.26 12.16
N GLU A 123 -22.53 14.57 11.97
CA GLU A 123 -23.63 15.02 11.13
C GLU A 123 -24.15 16.42 11.53
N SER A 124 -24.29 16.68 12.83
CA SER A 124 -24.74 17.97 13.35
C SER A 124 -23.75 19.11 13.06
N GLU A 125 -22.45 18.86 13.25
CA GLU A 125 -21.41 19.87 13.05
C GLU A 125 -21.20 20.18 11.57
N LEU A 126 -21.30 19.16 10.71
CA LEU A 126 -21.24 19.34 9.26
C LEU A 126 -22.45 20.12 8.77
N THR A 127 -23.65 19.81 9.26
CA THR A 127 -24.88 20.55 8.93
C THR A 127 -24.75 22.03 9.32
N GLU A 128 -24.30 22.32 10.55
CA GLU A 128 -24.11 23.69 11.04
C GLU A 128 -23.10 24.46 10.17
N ALA A 129 -21.96 23.84 9.86
CA ALA A 129 -20.93 24.46 9.03
C ALA A 129 -21.41 24.77 7.60
N LEU A 130 -22.27 23.92 7.03
CA LEU A 130 -22.86 24.13 5.72
C LEU A 130 -23.90 25.24 5.74
N VAL A 131 -24.76 25.24 6.74
CA VAL A 131 -25.79 26.29 6.93
C VAL A 131 -25.16 27.66 7.11
N ASP A 132 -24.12 27.78 7.93
CA ASP A 132 -23.41 29.03 8.18
C ASP A 132 -22.76 29.62 6.92
N LYS A 133 -22.37 28.78 5.98
CA LYS A 133 -21.77 29.21 4.70
C LYS A 133 -22.79 29.55 3.63
N VAL A 134 -23.93 28.85 3.60
CA VAL A 134 -24.92 28.96 2.53
C VAL A 134 -26.03 29.98 2.88
N ILE A 135 -26.39 30.05 4.16
CA ILE A 135 -27.47 30.91 4.65
C ILE A 135 -26.85 32.05 5.46
N ALA A 136 -26.78 33.23 4.88
CA ALA A 136 -26.41 34.45 5.63
C ALA A 136 -27.38 34.60 6.81
N LYS A 137 -26.90 34.28 8.02
CA LYS A 137 -27.53 34.43 9.36
C LYS A 137 -28.98 34.89 9.33
N SER A 138 -29.92 33.99 9.26
CA SER A 138 -31.31 34.22 9.67
C SER A 138 -31.52 33.50 10.99
N GLU A 139 -31.94 34.28 11.96
CA GLU A 139 -32.20 33.83 13.33
C GLU A 139 -33.28 32.71 13.37
N GLU A 140 -33.04 31.71 14.21
CA GLU A 140 -34.04 30.78 14.71
C GLU A 140 -34.74 29.82 13.72
N ASN A 141 -34.00 28.88 13.15
CA ASN A 141 -34.63 27.58 12.81
C ASN A 141 -33.53 26.51 12.66
N SER A 142 -33.76 25.33 13.25
CA SER A 142 -32.95 24.16 12.98
C SER A 142 -33.09 23.78 11.49
N VAL A 143 -32.06 24.01 10.71
CA VAL A 143 -32.04 23.64 9.30
C VAL A 143 -31.58 22.20 9.21
N THR A 144 -32.34 21.38 8.51
CA THR A 144 -31.97 20.01 8.20
C THR A 144 -31.63 19.92 6.73
N ILE A 145 -30.48 19.35 6.40
CA ILE A 145 -30.11 19.05 5.00
C ILE A 145 -30.57 17.63 4.70
N PRO A 146 -31.61 17.42 3.87
CA PRO A 146 -32.26 16.10 3.72
C PRO A 146 -31.33 14.98 3.22
N ASN A 147 -30.32 15.34 2.43
CA ASN A 147 -29.44 14.39 1.76
C ASN A 147 -27.96 14.58 2.17
N ILE A 148 -27.71 14.98 3.42
CA ILE A 148 -26.35 15.24 3.88
C ILE A 148 -25.43 14.02 3.75
N ARG A 149 -25.99 12.82 3.83
CA ARG A 149 -25.23 11.56 3.70
C ARG A 149 -24.87 11.21 2.24
N ASP A 150 -25.55 11.84 1.29
CA ASP A 150 -25.38 11.58 -0.15
C ASP A 150 -24.58 12.69 -0.86
N LEU A 151 -24.02 13.64 -0.10
CA LEU A 151 -23.21 14.71 -0.66
C LEU A 151 -21.94 14.13 -1.30
N ASN A 152 -21.59 14.70 -2.46
CA ASN A 152 -20.31 14.42 -3.09
C ASN A 152 -19.25 15.35 -2.48
N ILE A 153 -18.48 14.83 -1.55
CA ILE A 153 -17.40 15.56 -0.87
C ILE A 153 -16.07 15.14 -1.43
N GLU A 154 -15.28 16.07 -1.94
CA GLU A 154 -13.89 15.88 -2.30
C GLU A 154 -12.99 16.62 -1.31
N LEU A 155 -11.91 15.98 -0.90
CA LEU A 155 -10.89 16.58 -0.05
C LEU A 155 -9.73 17.04 -0.92
N GLU A 156 -9.50 18.34 -0.97
CA GLU A 156 -8.25 18.89 -1.50
C GLU A 156 -7.29 19.12 -0.33
N SER A 157 -6.17 18.40 -0.30
CA SER A 157 -5.07 18.69 0.62
C SER A 157 -4.11 19.68 -0.06
N GLU A 158 -3.97 20.88 0.44
CA GLU A 158 -2.87 21.75 0.02
C GLU A 158 -1.55 21.18 0.55
N GLY A 159 -0.85 20.42 -0.31
CA GLY A 159 0.58 20.15 -0.16
C GLY A 159 1.00 19.00 0.74
N GLY A 160 0.45 17.80 0.55
CA GLY A 160 1.03 16.61 1.21
C GLY A 160 0.24 15.35 0.96
N SER A 161 0.96 14.28 0.66
CA SER A 161 0.45 12.92 0.53
C SER A 161 -0.56 12.60 1.66
N ALA A 162 -1.74 12.13 1.30
CA ALA A 162 -2.76 11.67 2.24
C ALA A 162 -2.18 10.59 3.17
N GLY A 163 -1.77 10.95 4.37
CA GLY A 163 -1.14 9.98 5.30
C GLY A 163 -0.52 10.55 6.56
N SER A 164 -0.49 11.86 6.72
CA SER A 164 0.05 12.48 7.95
C SER A 164 -1.08 13.18 8.70
N ALA A 165 -1.40 12.66 9.89
CA ALA A 165 -2.27 13.32 10.86
C ALA A 165 -1.55 14.57 11.41
N GLY A 166 -1.52 15.63 10.64
CA GLY A 166 -1.06 16.96 11.01
C GLY A 166 -2.15 17.93 10.58
N ASP A 167 -2.23 19.06 11.28
CA ASP A 167 -3.13 20.17 11.08
C ASP A 167 -3.04 20.71 9.63
N SER A 168 -3.69 19.99 8.73
CA SER A 168 -3.76 20.34 7.30
C SER A 168 -5.13 20.94 7.05
N ASP A 169 -5.16 22.15 6.52
CA ASP A 169 -6.40 22.75 6.06
C ASP A 169 -7.05 21.85 5.00
N ILE A 170 -8.17 21.24 5.35
CA ILE A 170 -8.95 20.39 4.45
C ILE A 170 -9.96 21.28 3.75
N LYS A 171 -9.81 21.43 2.46
CA LYS A 171 -10.82 22.10 1.63
C LYS A 171 -11.87 21.08 1.22
N ILE A 172 -13.09 21.29 1.65
CA ILE A 172 -14.26 20.49 1.27
C ILE A 172 -14.90 21.16 0.05
N ILE A 173 -14.95 20.44 -1.06
CA ILE A 173 -15.70 20.86 -2.26
C ILE A 173 -16.98 20.03 -2.28
N ILE A 174 -18.11 20.71 -2.29
CA ILE A 174 -19.41 20.08 -2.43
C ILE A 174 -19.95 20.43 -3.81
N GLU A 175 -20.07 19.42 -4.66
CA GLU A 175 -20.72 19.57 -5.95
C GLU A 175 -22.21 19.24 -5.80
N ASP A 176 -23.06 20.21 -6.11
CA ASP A 176 -24.50 19.99 -6.21
C ASP A 176 -24.82 19.39 -7.58
N SER A 177 -25.26 18.14 -7.60
CA SER A 177 -25.84 17.54 -8.79
C SER A 177 -27.31 17.93 -8.87
N VAL A 178 -27.59 19.12 -9.42
CA VAL A 178 -28.95 19.48 -9.79
C VAL A 178 -29.38 18.60 -10.97
N ASN A 179 -30.24 17.65 -10.72
CA ASN A 179 -31.03 16.95 -11.74
C ASN A 179 -32.34 17.73 -11.98
#